data_d3705c226aba45bedc55d3bb33ed9474
#
_entry.id   d3705c226aba45bedc55d3bb33ed9474
#
_cell.length_a   1.000
_cell.length_b   1.000
_cell.length_c   1.000
_cell.angle_alpha   90.00
_cell.angle_beta   90.00
_cell.angle_gamma   90.00
#
_symmetry.space_group_name_H-M   'P 1'
#
loop_
_entity.id
_entity.type
_entity.pdbx_description
1 polymer ?
#
loop_
_entity_poly.entity_id
_entity_poly.type
_entity_poly.pdbx_seq_one_letter_code
_entity_poly.pdbx_strand_id
1 'polypeptide(L)'
;VNQSSSKSVLGDVTARAILFAALAAAALTLIQFFLEVQLAKGRAAAGIDQLMTSLEKPAARAVLILDAELATDIARGLMEHGFITEARIYEDHNVVLGQAKRTGTIGYSLLHSIVGPFVGHDTEVSRELVLPESMSEATGEIRISFNERQAVAKELGSICTRLFLTFLMAMIAILAVHGLLSRQRG
;
A
#
# COMPACT_ATOMS: atom_id res chain seq x y z
N VAL A 1 -18.70 34.25 -50.12
CA VAL A 1 -19.45 34.01 -48.86
C VAL A 1 -19.39 32.52 -48.56
N ASN A 2 -18.53 32.02 -47.65
CA ASN A 2 -18.70 30.76 -46.86
C ASN A 2 -17.41 30.28 -46.17
N GLN A 3 -16.45 31.18 -45.82
CA GLN A 3 -15.25 30.74 -45.06
C GLN A 3 -15.43 30.75 -43.54
N SER A 4 -16.46 31.39 -43.01
CA SER A 4 -16.68 31.49 -41.55
C SER A 4 -17.32 30.22 -40.97
N SER A 5 -18.13 29.49 -41.74
CA SER A 5 -18.83 28.29 -41.27
C SER A 5 -17.91 27.06 -41.13
N SER A 6 -16.89 26.94 -41.97
CA SER A 6 -15.97 25.77 -41.88
C SER A 6 -14.99 25.84 -40.73
N LYS A 7 -14.60 27.06 -40.27
CA LYS A 7 -13.72 27.24 -39.12
C LYS A 7 -14.39 26.87 -37.81
N SER A 8 -15.69 27.12 -37.66
CA SER A 8 -16.44 26.80 -36.43
C SER A 8 -16.63 25.28 -36.26
N VAL A 9 -16.93 24.56 -37.34
CA VAL A 9 -17.12 23.10 -37.30
C VAL A 9 -15.80 22.38 -37.03
N LEU A 10 -14.67 22.87 -37.55
CA LEU A 10 -13.36 22.30 -37.32
C LEU A 10 -12.92 22.48 -35.84
N GLY A 11 -13.22 23.65 -35.25
CA GLY A 11 -12.94 23.93 -33.81
C GLY A 11 -13.73 23.00 -32.89
N ASP A 12 -14.96 22.67 -33.25
CA ASP A 12 -15.84 21.82 -32.44
C ASP A 12 -15.36 20.33 -32.45
N VAL A 13 -14.93 19.85 -33.59
CA VAL A 13 -14.39 18.47 -33.75
C VAL A 13 -13.08 18.31 -32.98
N THR A 14 -12.19 19.31 -33.06
CA THR A 14 -10.92 19.26 -32.32
C THR A 14 -11.13 19.36 -30.81
N ALA A 15 -12.04 20.19 -30.33
CA ALA A 15 -12.38 20.29 -28.91
C ALA A 15 -12.94 18.98 -28.36
N ARG A 16 -13.82 18.30 -29.10
CA ARG A 16 -14.34 16.97 -28.73
C ARG A 16 -13.25 15.91 -28.70
N ALA A 17 -12.34 15.88 -29.67
CA ALA A 17 -11.22 14.96 -29.68
C ALA A 17 -10.30 15.14 -28.44
N ILE A 18 -9.99 16.39 -28.08
CA ILE A 18 -9.20 16.69 -26.87
C ILE A 18 -9.94 16.26 -25.59
N LEU A 19 -11.25 16.50 -25.52
CA LEU A 19 -12.08 16.07 -24.40
C LEU A 19 -12.07 14.53 -24.25
N PHE A 20 -12.27 13.80 -25.33
CA PHE A 20 -12.21 12.33 -25.31
C PHE A 20 -10.83 11.82 -24.88
N ALA A 21 -9.76 12.42 -25.39
CA ALA A 21 -8.40 12.05 -25.02
C ALA A 21 -8.12 12.35 -23.51
N ALA A 22 -8.59 13.47 -22.99
CA ALA A 22 -8.48 13.80 -21.59
C ALA A 22 -9.27 12.83 -20.69
N LEU A 23 -10.48 12.45 -21.10
CA LEU A 23 -11.28 11.46 -20.38
C LEU A 23 -10.63 10.07 -20.40
N ALA A 24 -10.07 9.66 -21.53
CA ALA A 24 -9.35 8.40 -21.64
C ALA A 24 -8.09 8.40 -20.76
N ALA A 25 -7.31 9.48 -20.74
CA ALA A 25 -6.16 9.65 -19.88
C ALA A 25 -6.55 9.59 -18.39
N ALA A 26 -7.63 10.25 -18.01
CA ALA A 26 -8.16 10.21 -16.65
C ALA A 26 -8.59 8.79 -16.25
N ALA A 27 -9.29 8.07 -17.12
CA ALA A 27 -9.70 6.69 -16.87
C ALA A 27 -8.49 5.75 -16.69
N LEU A 28 -7.49 5.87 -17.56
CA LEU A 28 -6.25 5.10 -17.43
C LEU A 28 -5.51 5.40 -16.12
N THR A 29 -5.46 6.67 -15.72
CA THR A 29 -4.84 7.09 -14.45
C THR A 29 -5.58 6.50 -13.24
N LEU A 30 -6.91 6.43 -13.28
CA LEU A 30 -7.71 5.79 -12.22
C LEU A 30 -7.46 4.28 -12.15
N ILE A 31 -7.41 3.61 -13.30
CA ILE A 31 -7.08 2.17 -13.35
C ILE A 31 -5.68 1.92 -12.78
N GLN A 32 -4.71 2.73 -13.18
CA GLN A 32 -3.34 2.64 -12.68
C GLN A 32 -3.27 2.89 -11.18
N PHE A 33 -3.98 3.89 -10.66
CA PHE A 33 -4.07 4.14 -9.22
C PHE A 33 -4.59 2.92 -8.47
N PHE A 34 -5.67 2.31 -8.95
CA PHE A 34 -6.23 1.12 -8.33
C PHE A 34 -5.24 -0.06 -8.32
N LEU A 35 -4.56 -0.31 -9.44
CA LEU A 35 -3.53 -1.35 -9.53
C LEU A 35 -2.35 -1.10 -8.58
N GLU A 36 -1.86 0.15 -8.50
CA GLU A 36 -0.76 0.50 -7.58
C GLU A 36 -1.15 0.32 -6.11
N VAL A 37 -2.40 0.66 -5.72
CA VAL A 37 -2.90 0.42 -4.37
C VAL A 37 -2.95 -1.09 -4.06
N GLN A 38 -3.39 -1.93 -5.01
CA GLN A 38 -3.40 -3.38 -4.82
C GLN A 38 -1.97 -3.95 -4.70
N LEU A 39 -1.04 -3.46 -5.52
CA LEU A 39 0.36 -3.85 -5.43
C LEU A 39 1.01 -3.40 -4.12
N ALA A 40 0.67 -2.21 -3.62
CA ALA A 40 1.16 -1.72 -2.33
C ALA A 40 0.69 -2.60 -1.16
N LYS A 41 -0.59 -3.04 -1.18
CA LYS A 41 -1.11 -4.02 -0.21
C LYS A 41 -0.34 -5.33 -0.26
N GLY A 42 -0.13 -5.88 -1.45
CA GLY A 42 0.63 -7.12 -1.63
C GLY A 42 2.06 -7.01 -1.10
N ARG A 43 2.73 -5.89 -1.34
CA ARG A 43 4.08 -5.63 -0.81
C ARG A 43 4.10 -5.50 0.71
N ALA A 44 3.10 -4.85 1.29
CA ALA A 44 2.98 -4.74 2.75
C ALA A 44 2.80 -6.12 3.39
N ALA A 45 1.91 -6.96 2.84
CA ALA A 45 1.69 -8.32 3.31
C ALA A 45 2.94 -9.19 3.19
N ALA A 46 3.64 -9.14 2.05
CA ALA A 46 4.90 -9.86 1.83
C ALA A 46 6.01 -9.38 2.80
N GLY A 47 6.06 -8.08 3.08
CA GLY A 47 7.00 -7.53 4.06
C GLY A 47 6.76 -8.05 5.47
N ILE A 48 5.50 -8.16 5.90
CA ILE A 48 5.13 -8.75 7.19
C ILE A 48 5.50 -10.23 7.25
N ASP A 49 5.22 -11.00 6.19
CA ASP A 49 5.57 -12.41 6.11
C ASP A 49 7.09 -12.63 6.22
N GLN A 50 7.87 -11.79 5.55
CA GLN A 50 9.33 -11.81 5.66
C GLN A 50 9.82 -11.46 7.08
N LEU A 51 9.21 -10.46 7.73
CA LEU A 51 9.51 -10.11 9.12
C LEU A 51 9.20 -11.28 10.05
N MET A 52 8.01 -11.88 9.94
CA MET A 52 7.63 -13.05 10.73
C MET A 52 8.61 -14.21 10.55
N THR A 53 9.01 -14.49 9.30
CA THR A 53 9.99 -15.54 9.00
C THR A 53 11.35 -15.26 9.65
N SER A 54 11.80 -14.01 9.66
CA SER A 54 13.07 -13.64 10.27
C SER A 54 13.05 -13.73 11.81
N LEU A 55 11.88 -13.53 12.41
CA LEU A 55 11.69 -13.55 13.86
C LEU A 55 11.24 -14.90 14.41
N GLU A 56 10.89 -15.86 13.55
CA GLU A 56 10.43 -17.18 13.95
C GLU A 56 11.40 -17.89 14.89
N LYS A 57 12.69 -17.94 14.53
CA LYS A 57 13.71 -18.58 15.36
C LYS A 57 13.96 -17.89 16.71
N PRO A 58 14.18 -16.54 16.77
CA PRO A 58 14.34 -15.87 18.05
C PRO A 58 13.09 -15.95 18.94
N ALA A 59 11.88 -15.85 18.33
CA ALA A 59 10.64 -15.98 19.09
C ALA A 59 10.41 -17.41 19.62
N ALA A 60 10.68 -18.43 18.79
CA ALA A 60 10.66 -19.83 19.24
C ALA A 60 11.62 -20.06 20.41
N ARG A 61 12.81 -19.45 20.36
CA ARG A 61 13.76 -19.53 21.48
C ARG A 61 13.21 -18.87 22.74
N ALA A 62 12.61 -17.67 22.62
CA ALA A 62 12.02 -16.98 23.79
C ALA A 62 10.91 -17.83 24.43
N VAL A 63 10.06 -18.47 23.62
CA VAL A 63 9.02 -19.37 24.10
C VAL A 63 9.61 -20.60 24.77
N LEU A 64 10.63 -21.24 24.19
CA LEU A 64 11.27 -22.44 24.73
C LEU A 64 11.88 -22.23 26.13
N ILE A 65 12.49 -21.08 26.37
CA ILE A 65 13.13 -20.77 27.66
C ILE A 65 12.24 -19.94 28.60
N LEU A 66 10.99 -19.68 28.16
CA LEU A 66 10.01 -18.86 28.90
C LEU A 66 10.54 -17.46 29.25
N ASP A 67 11.32 -16.86 28.32
CA ASP A 67 11.93 -15.55 28.52
C ASP A 67 10.99 -14.43 28.08
N ALA A 68 10.25 -13.89 29.04
CA ALA A 68 9.30 -12.81 28.81
C ALA A 68 9.99 -11.48 28.40
N GLU A 69 11.23 -11.24 28.86
CA GLU A 69 11.99 -10.04 28.50
C GLU A 69 12.40 -10.10 27.02
N LEU A 70 12.98 -11.21 26.60
CA LEU A 70 13.34 -11.44 25.20
C LEU A 70 12.09 -11.38 24.29
N ALA A 71 10.98 -12.01 24.69
CA ALA A 71 9.73 -11.95 23.92
C ALA A 71 9.20 -10.50 23.80
N THR A 72 9.27 -9.72 24.88
CA THR A 72 8.86 -8.31 24.87
C THR A 72 9.79 -7.45 24.01
N ASP A 73 11.09 -7.70 24.01
CA ASP A 73 12.04 -6.98 23.17
C ASP A 73 11.85 -7.28 21.68
N ILE A 74 11.57 -8.53 21.34
CA ILE A 74 11.18 -8.90 19.96
C ILE A 74 9.90 -8.18 19.54
N ALA A 75 8.86 -8.19 20.40
CA ALA A 75 7.62 -7.49 20.14
C ALA A 75 7.84 -5.96 19.99
N ARG A 76 8.74 -5.38 20.80
CA ARG A 76 9.10 -3.96 20.71
C ARG A 76 9.87 -3.63 19.43
N GLY A 77 10.79 -4.49 19.01
CA GLY A 77 11.50 -4.35 17.74
C GLY A 77 10.54 -4.32 16.54
N LEU A 78 9.47 -5.11 16.55
CA LEU A 78 8.42 -5.05 15.54
C LEU A 78 7.72 -3.68 15.49
N MET A 79 7.59 -3.00 16.61
CA MET A 79 6.97 -1.67 16.68
C MET A 79 7.80 -0.56 16.00
N GLU A 80 9.07 -0.80 15.66
CA GLU A 80 9.87 0.14 14.87
C GLU A 80 9.30 0.33 13.46
N HIS A 81 8.61 -0.70 12.95
CA HIS A 81 7.84 -0.60 11.73
C HIS A 81 6.56 0.20 11.99
N GLY A 82 6.51 1.43 11.45
CA GLY A 82 5.46 2.42 11.77
C GLY A 82 4.02 1.96 11.52
N PHE A 83 3.77 0.98 10.66
CA PHE A 83 2.45 0.45 10.32
C PHE A 83 1.97 -0.67 11.27
N ILE A 84 2.84 -1.23 12.12
CA ILE A 84 2.48 -2.23 13.12
C ILE A 84 1.88 -1.52 14.34
N THR A 85 0.68 -1.92 14.74
CA THR A 85 -0.08 -1.34 15.86
C THR A 85 0.07 -2.15 17.13
N GLU A 86 0.19 -3.47 16.99
CA GLU A 86 0.36 -4.37 18.12
C GLU A 86 1.13 -5.63 17.70
N ALA A 87 2.00 -6.12 18.57
CA ALA A 87 2.70 -7.38 18.42
C ALA A 87 2.62 -8.17 19.72
N ARG A 88 2.27 -9.46 19.63
CA ARG A 88 2.16 -10.37 20.76
C ARG A 88 2.85 -11.68 20.43
N ILE A 89 3.52 -12.25 21.42
CA ILE A 89 4.12 -13.58 21.37
C ILE A 89 3.45 -14.41 22.45
N TYR A 90 2.90 -15.54 22.05
CA TYR A 90 2.20 -16.46 22.93
C TYR A 90 3.07 -17.70 23.17
N GLU A 91 3.04 -18.21 24.40
CA GLU A 91 3.64 -19.49 24.78
C GLU A 91 2.74 -20.66 24.43
N ASP A 92 1.48 -20.55 24.79
CA ASP A 92 0.40 -21.44 24.42
C ASP A 92 -0.76 -20.55 23.96
N HIS A 93 -1.58 -20.93 23.04
CA HIS A 93 -2.55 -20.08 22.32
C HIS A 93 -3.21 -18.96 23.14
N ASN A 94 -3.17 -19.05 24.47
CA ASN A 94 -3.82 -18.09 25.39
C ASN A 94 -2.87 -17.38 26.36
N VAL A 95 -1.61 -17.78 26.48
CA VAL A 95 -0.67 -17.21 27.45
C VAL A 95 0.26 -16.23 26.72
N VAL A 96 0.11 -14.94 26.99
CA VAL A 96 0.96 -13.90 26.42
C VAL A 96 2.30 -13.89 27.14
N LEU A 97 3.36 -14.29 26.48
CA LEU A 97 4.73 -14.25 27.00
C LEU A 97 5.33 -12.85 26.87
N GLY A 98 5.10 -12.17 25.74
CA GLY A 98 5.57 -10.82 25.50
C GLY A 98 4.62 -10.03 24.59
N GLN A 99 4.46 -8.73 24.85
CA GLN A 99 3.65 -7.87 24.03
C GLN A 99 4.21 -6.47 23.93
N ALA A 100 3.95 -5.83 22.78
CA ALA A 100 4.14 -4.40 22.59
C ALA A 100 2.94 -3.84 21.85
N LYS A 101 2.47 -2.67 22.28
CA LYS A 101 1.35 -1.96 21.68
C LYS A 101 1.69 -0.50 21.52
N ARG A 102 1.36 0.07 20.39
CA ARG A 102 1.57 1.49 20.14
C ARG A 102 0.46 2.30 20.80
N THR A 103 0.83 3.06 21.81
CA THR A 103 -0.05 4.06 22.43
C THR A 103 0.18 5.40 21.73
N GLY A 104 -0.70 5.78 20.83
CA GLY A 104 -0.62 7.07 20.15
C GLY A 104 -1.67 7.18 19.03
N THR A 105 -2.28 8.36 18.94
CA THR A 105 -3.18 8.69 17.83
C THR A 105 -2.33 8.84 16.57
N ILE A 106 -2.55 7.97 15.61
CA ILE A 106 -1.94 8.08 14.30
C ILE A 106 -2.50 9.36 13.67
N GLY A 107 -1.62 10.33 13.40
CA GLY A 107 -2.02 11.59 12.76
C GLY A 107 -2.68 11.31 11.42
N TYR A 108 -3.95 11.64 11.30
CA TYR A 108 -4.72 11.50 10.06
C TYR A 108 -4.21 12.53 9.05
N SER A 109 -3.44 12.09 8.07
CA SER A 109 -3.12 12.87 6.88
C SER A 109 -4.36 12.94 5.96
N LEU A 110 -4.52 14.03 5.19
CA LEU A 110 -5.55 14.14 4.14
C LEU A 110 -5.53 12.93 3.18
N LEU A 111 -4.35 12.36 2.95
CA LEU A 111 -4.14 11.14 2.16
C LEU A 111 -4.88 9.92 2.74
N HIS A 112 -5.01 9.86 4.06
CA HIS A 112 -5.75 8.79 4.75
C HIS A 112 -7.25 8.79 4.41
N SER A 113 -7.85 9.96 4.20
CA SER A 113 -9.25 10.10 3.79
C SER A 113 -9.49 9.60 2.36
N ILE A 114 -8.52 9.79 1.46
CA ILE A 114 -8.62 9.36 0.06
C ILE A 114 -8.50 7.85 -0.07
N VAL A 115 -7.61 7.23 0.71
CA VAL A 115 -7.31 5.79 0.63
C VAL A 115 -8.27 4.96 1.48
N GLY A 116 -8.83 5.58 2.51
CA GLY A 116 -9.71 4.92 3.49
C GLY A 116 -10.80 4.02 2.91
N PRO A 117 -11.53 4.41 1.86
CA PRO A 117 -12.57 3.59 1.25
C PRO A 117 -12.05 2.34 0.52
N PHE A 118 -10.78 2.33 0.10
CA PHE A 118 -10.18 1.26 -0.71
C PHE A 118 -9.31 0.28 0.09
N VAL A 119 -9.02 0.60 1.35
CA VAL A 119 -8.11 -0.17 2.20
C VAL A 119 -8.81 -0.52 3.51
N GLY A 120 -8.69 -1.78 3.92
CA GLY A 120 -9.23 -2.30 5.19
C GLY A 120 -8.73 -1.51 6.41
N HIS A 121 -9.29 -1.85 7.57
CA HIS A 121 -8.85 -1.30 8.85
C HIS A 121 -7.61 -2.06 9.35
N ASP A 122 -7.63 -2.47 10.59
CA ASP A 122 -6.56 -3.27 11.16
C ASP A 122 -6.70 -4.73 10.71
N THR A 123 -5.61 -5.30 10.22
CA THR A 123 -5.52 -6.70 9.84
C THR A 123 -4.61 -7.40 10.84
N GLU A 124 -5.04 -8.56 11.30
CA GLU A 124 -4.29 -9.42 12.19
C GLU A 124 -3.74 -10.59 11.40
N VAL A 125 -2.45 -10.84 11.56
CA VAL A 125 -1.75 -12.00 10.99
C VAL A 125 -1.11 -12.77 12.11
N SER A 126 -1.35 -14.07 12.15
CA SER A 126 -0.74 -14.98 13.11
C SER A 126 0.11 -16.01 12.40
N ARG A 127 1.15 -16.45 13.07
CA ARG A 127 2.02 -17.55 12.63
C ARG A 127 2.39 -18.42 13.81
N GLU A 128 2.17 -19.70 13.66
CA GLU A 128 2.61 -20.72 14.58
C GLU A 128 4.14 -20.87 14.52
N LEU A 129 4.77 -20.98 15.69
CA LEU A 129 6.21 -21.14 15.82
C LEU A 129 6.59 -22.61 15.71
N VAL A 130 7.56 -22.92 14.86
CA VAL A 130 8.11 -24.26 14.75
C VAL A 130 9.06 -24.50 15.93
N LEU A 131 8.60 -25.28 16.91
CA LEU A 131 9.40 -25.71 18.05
C LEU A 131 10.05 -27.08 17.78
N PRO A 132 11.19 -27.40 18.42
CA PRO A 132 11.85 -28.70 18.25
C PRO A 132 10.94 -29.86 18.67
N GLU A 133 10.98 -30.96 17.91
CA GLU A 133 10.14 -32.17 18.12
C GLU A 133 10.27 -32.79 19.53
N SER A 134 11.38 -32.51 20.26
CA SER A 134 11.57 -32.96 21.63
C SER A 134 10.60 -32.36 22.63
N MET A 135 9.83 -31.34 22.26
CA MET A 135 8.81 -30.63 23.06
C MET A 135 7.47 -30.59 22.35
N SER A 136 6.98 -31.73 21.90
CA SER A 136 5.77 -31.88 21.07
C SER A 136 4.47 -31.35 21.69
N GLU A 137 4.46 -30.99 22.96
CA GLU A 137 3.30 -30.41 23.64
C GLU A 137 3.34 -28.87 23.76
N ALA A 138 4.51 -28.27 23.52
CA ALA A 138 4.63 -26.81 23.56
C ALA A 138 4.24 -26.20 22.21
N THR A 139 3.33 -25.27 22.22
CA THR A 139 2.92 -24.48 21.05
C THR A 139 3.28 -23.03 21.28
N GLY A 140 3.81 -22.36 20.27
CA GLY A 140 4.07 -20.94 20.31
C GLY A 140 3.44 -20.25 19.11
N GLU A 141 3.00 -19.01 19.28
CA GLU A 141 2.38 -18.22 18.21
C GLU A 141 2.89 -16.78 18.27
N ILE A 142 3.24 -16.23 17.09
CA ILE A 142 3.42 -14.79 16.92
C ILE A 142 2.16 -14.23 16.28
N ARG A 143 1.61 -13.17 16.88
CA ARG A 143 0.45 -12.46 16.37
C ARG A 143 0.79 -10.98 16.20
N ILE A 144 0.57 -10.47 15.00
CA ILE A 144 0.85 -9.08 14.63
C ILE A 144 -0.41 -8.43 14.11
N SER A 145 -0.81 -7.32 14.72
CA SER A 145 -1.86 -6.45 14.19
C SER A 145 -1.22 -5.25 13.52
N PHE A 146 -1.63 -4.96 12.30
CA PHE A 146 -1.09 -3.81 11.55
C PHE A 146 -2.19 -3.05 10.83
N ASN A 147 -1.93 -1.76 10.61
CA ASN A 147 -2.85 -0.87 9.92
C ASN A 147 -2.49 -0.82 8.42
N GLU A 148 -3.28 -1.49 7.58
CA GLU A 148 -3.07 -1.51 6.12
C GLU A 148 -3.07 -0.11 5.51
N ARG A 149 -3.91 0.80 6.01
CA ARG A 149 -3.99 2.17 5.51
C ARG A 149 -2.68 2.91 5.70
N GLN A 150 -2.02 2.68 6.83
CA GLN A 150 -0.75 3.33 7.14
C GLN A 150 0.39 2.74 6.30
N ALA A 151 0.39 1.43 6.07
CA ALA A 151 1.34 0.77 5.20
C ALA A 151 1.25 1.31 3.76
N VAL A 152 0.03 1.43 3.22
CA VAL A 152 -0.22 1.98 1.88
C VAL A 152 0.07 3.49 1.84
N ALA A 153 -0.30 4.26 2.89
CA ALA A 153 -0.06 5.70 2.94
C ALA A 153 1.42 6.07 2.86
N LYS A 154 2.30 5.23 3.39
CA LYS A 154 3.76 5.42 3.28
C LYS A 154 4.25 5.37 1.82
N GLU A 155 3.61 4.55 0.98
CA GLU A 155 3.95 4.43 -0.44
C GLU A 155 3.22 5.45 -1.33
N LEU A 156 2.16 6.10 -0.83
CA LEU A 156 1.34 7.02 -1.60
C LEU A 156 2.13 8.18 -2.23
N GLY A 157 3.16 8.69 -1.57
CA GLY A 157 4.02 9.72 -2.15
C GLY A 157 4.65 9.28 -3.47
N SER A 158 5.17 8.06 -3.53
CA SER A 158 5.76 7.48 -4.73
C SER A 158 4.70 7.17 -5.80
N ILE A 159 3.52 6.69 -5.38
CA ILE A 159 2.39 6.41 -6.26
C ILE A 159 1.90 7.71 -6.92
N CYS A 160 1.66 8.75 -6.14
CA CYS A 160 1.24 10.06 -6.66
C CYS A 160 2.26 10.65 -7.65
N THR A 161 3.56 10.53 -7.37
CA THR A 161 4.61 11.00 -8.27
C THR A 161 4.57 10.25 -9.61
N ARG A 162 4.42 8.92 -9.60
CA ARG A 162 4.31 8.10 -10.82
C ARG A 162 3.06 8.44 -11.62
N LEU A 163 1.92 8.59 -10.96
CA LEU A 163 0.66 8.95 -11.60
C LEU A 163 0.73 10.34 -12.25
N PHE A 164 1.33 11.31 -11.55
CA PHE A 164 1.54 12.64 -12.09
C PHE A 164 2.43 12.60 -13.34
N LEU A 165 3.53 11.84 -13.31
CA LEU A 165 4.44 11.70 -14.42
C LEU A 165 3.77 11.04 -15.63
N THR A 166 3.00 9.96 -15.43
CA THR A 166 2.24 9.29 -16.50
C THR A 166 1.16 10.21 -17.09
N PHE A 167 0.45 10.95 -16.26
CA PHE A 167 -0.52 11.93 -16.72
C PHE A 167 0.14 13.03 -17.56
N LEU A 168 1.28 13.56 -17.10
CA LEU A 168 2.04 14.59 -17.80
C LEU A 168 2.52 14.07 -19.17
N MET A 169 3.07 12.86 -19.23
CA MET A 169 3.51 12.23 -20.49
C MET A 169 2.34 12.00 -21.46
N ALA A 170 1.19 11.57 -20.97
CA ALA A 170 -0.01 11.43 -21.78
C ALA A 170 -0.47 12.78 -22.35
N MET A 171 -0.48 13.83 -21.55
CA MET A 171 -0.81 15.19 -22.00
C MET A 171 0.16 15.70 -23.07
N ILE A 172 1.45 15.51 -22.89
CA ILE A 172 2.48 15.89 -23.88
C ILE A 172 2.26 15.14 -25.20
N ALA A 173 1.99 13.83 -25.14
CA ALA A 173 1.73 13.02 -26.32
C ALA A 173 0.49 13.51 -27.09
N ILE A 174 -0.59 13.83 -26.38
CA ILE A 174 -1.83 14.38 -26.99
C ILE A 174 -1.55 15.71 -27.67
N LEU A 175 -0.83 16.60 -27.02
CA LEU A 175 -0.47 17.91 -27.57
C LEU A 175 0.46 17.78 -28.80
N ALA A 176 1.41 16.86 -28.78
CA ALA A 176 2.30 16.58 -29.91
C ALA A 176 1.53 16.05 -31.14
N VAL A 177 0.65 15.08 -30.92
CA VAL A 177 -0.22 14.55 -32.01
C VAL A 177 -1.12 15.64 -32.57
N HIS A 178 -1.71 16.46 -31.72
CA HIS A 178 -2.55 17.58 -32.17
C HIS A 178 -1.74 18.61 -32.97
N GLY A 179 -0.52 18.95 -32.51
CA GLY A 179 0.39 19.87 -33.24
C GLY A 179 0.82 19.35 -34.61
N LEU A 180 1.08 18.03 -34.70
CA LEU A 180 1.41 17.38 -35.98
C LEU A 180 0.23 17.40 -36.97
N LEU A 181 -0.97 17.07 -36.50
CA LEU A 181 -2.18 17.08 -37.29
C LEU A 181 -2.58 18.48 -37.77
N SER A 182 -2.35 19.49 -36.95
CA SER A 182 -2.60 20.89 -37.34
C SER A 182 -1.61 21.38 -38.40
N ARG A 183 -0.34 20.94 -38.39
CA ARG A 183 0.68 21.26 -39.39
C ARG A 183 0.41 20.63 -40.75
N GLN A 184 -0.17 19.43 -40.79
CA GLN A 184 -0.50 18.76 -42.08
C GLN A 184 -1.71 19.38 -42.82
N ARG A 185 -2.48 20.24 -42.12
CA ARG A 185 -3.70 20.86 -42.66
C ARG A 185 -3.52 22.32 -43.09
N GLY A 186 -2.37 22.93 -42.87
CA GLY A 186 -2.02 24.28 -43.35
C GLY A 186 -1.09 24.23 -44.52
#